data_6c456257243c8e172def6374d244db7f
#
_entry.id   6c456257243c8e172def6374d244db7f
#
_cell.length_a   1.000
_cell.length_b   1.000
_cell.length_c   1.000
_cell.angle_alpha   90.00
_cell.angle_beta   90.00
_cell.angle_gamma   90.00
#
_symmetry.space_group_name_H-M   'P 1'
#
loop_
_entity.id
_entity.type
_entity.pdbx_description
1 polymer ?
#
loop_
_entity_poly.entity_id
_entity_poly.type
_entity_poly.pdbx_seq_one_letter_code
_entity_poly.pdbx_strand_id
1 'polypeptide(L)'
;SLTGSSIAHNHFPITTESKIMIERGKLVYQDNCVSCHMLNLSGAENWKGVDEDGHRKAPPLNGTGHTWHHDDKTLHAIIKYGLAKLVNNYEGKMIGFGDKLSDKEIDSVLAYIKSFWSKENYEYQLKLN
;
A
#
# COMPACT_ATOMS: atom_id res chain seq x y z
N SER A 1 20.48 21.90 1.80
CA SER A 1 20.11 21.43 1.71
C SER A 1 19.29 21.10 1.49
N LEU A 2 19.11 21.13 1.39
CA LEU A 2 18.41 20.74 1.09
C LEU A 2 17.78 20.09 1.45
N THR A 3 17.54 20.46 1.63
CA THR A 3 17.38 19.71 1.66
C THR A 3 16.75 18.54 2.15
N GLY A 4 16.60 18.10 3.30
CA GLY A 4 16.08 16.83 3.69
C GLY A 4 14.70 16.52 3.22
N SER A 5 13.79 17.48 3.32
CA SER A 5 12.39 17.25 2.90
C SER A 5 12.25 17.08 1.40
N SER A 6 13.01 17.84 0.61
CA SER A 6 13.01 17.68 -0.84
C SER A 6 13.52 16.30 -1.25
N ILE A 7 14.58 15.84 -0.56
CA ILE A 7 15.17 14.54 -0.82
C ILE A 7 14.17 13.42 -0.49
N ALA A 8 13.39 13.59 0.59
CA ALA A 8 12.42 12.59 1.00
C ALA A 8 11.35 12.32 -0.06
N HIS A 9 11.01 13.32 -0.89
CA HIS A 9 10.03 13.14 -1.95
C HIS A 9 10.61 12.59 -3.25
N ASN A 10 11.95 12.50 -3.35
CA ASN A 10 12.61 12.07 -4.57
C ASN A 10 12.70 10.55 -4.71
N HIS A 11 12.26 9.79 -3.70
CA HIS A 11 12.30 8.33 -3.81
C HIS A 11 11.08 7.74 -4.51
N PHE A 12 10.13 8.55 -4.89
CA PHE A 12 9.05 8.11 -5.76
C PHE A 12 9.49 8.29 -7.23
N PRO A 13 9.08 7.41 -8.16
CA PRO A 13 8.25 6.23 -7.90
C PRO A 13 9.02 5.12 -7.19
N ILE A 14 8.28 4.35 -6.41
CA ILE A 14 8.81 3.16 -5.77
C ILE A 14 8.87 2.05 -6.81
N THR A 15 10.03 1.42 -6.95
CA THR A 15 10.23 0.35 -7.94
C THR A 15 10.47 -0.98 -7.25
N THR A 16 10.47 -2.05 -8.03
CA THR A 16 10.75 -3.40 -7.56
C THR A 16 12.19 -3.84 -7.84
N GLU A 17 13.08 -2.89 -8.05
CA GLU A 17 14.48 -3.20 -8.40
C GLU A 17 15.33 -3.62 -7.21
N SER A 18 15.04 -3.12 -6.03
CA SER A 18 15.82 -3.42 -4.83
C SER A 18 15.29 -4.67 -4.12
N LYS A 19 16.05 -5.75 -4.16
CA LYS A 19 15.69 -6.98 -3.46
C LYS A 19 15.67 -6.79 -1.94
N ILE A 20 16.58 -5.98 -1.42
CA ILE A 20 16.65 -5.68 0.02
C ILE A 20 15.38 -4.97 0.45
N MET A 21 14.93 -4.01 -0.35
CA MET A 21 13.72 -3.26 -0.07
C MET A 21 12.49 -4.18 -0.09
N ILE A 22 12.39 -5.06 -1.08
CA ILE A 22 11.30 -6.03 -1.18
C ILE A 22 11.28 -6.98 0.02
N GLU A 23 12.43 -7.50 0.43
CA GLU A 23 12.53 -8.39 1.59
C GLU A 23 12.13 -7.67 2.88
N ARG A 24 12.54 -6.44 3.06
CA ARG A 24 12.13 -5.63 4.20
C ARG A 24 10.61 -5.41 4.17
N GLY A 25 10.08 -5.10 3.00
CA GLY A 25 8.65 -4.91 2.81
C GLY A 25 7.84 -6.17 3.10
N LYS A 26 8.39 -7.33 2.76
CA LYS A 26 7.76 -8.61 3.08
C LYS A 26 7.57 -8.77 4.59
N LEU A 27 8.59 -8.46 5.37
CA LEU A 27 8.50 -8.57 6.83
C LEU A 27 7.49 -7.58 7.40
N VAL A 28 7.48 -6.35 6.91
CA VAL A 28 6.51 -5.33 7.32
C VAL A 28 5.10 -5.80 6.97
N TYR A 29 4.91 -6.33 5.78
CA TYR A 29 3.61 -6.83 5.34
C TYR A 29 3.11 -7.96 6.25
N GLN A 30 3.96 -8.93 6.55
CA GLN A 30 3.60 -10.07 7.38
C GLN A 30 3.20 -9.64 8.80
N ASP A 31 3.85 -8.63 9.33
CA ASP A 31 3.58 -8.16 10.69
C ASP A 31 2.33 -7.28 10.79
N ASN A 32 1.93 -6.62 9.72
CA ASN A 32 0.94 -5.54 9.81
C ASN A 32 -0.26 -5.66 8.88
N CYS A 33 -0.16 -6.40 7.79
CA CYS A 33 -1.16 -6.38 6.72
C CYS A 33 -1.88 -7.71 6.50
N VAL A 34 -1.27 -8.82 6.89
CA VAL A 34 -1.76 -10.16 6.58
C VAL A 34 -3.14 -10.43 7.18
N SER A 35 -3.40 -9.92 8.37
CA SER A 35 -4.67 -10.20 9.06
C SER A 35 -5.89 -9.79 8.25
N CYS A 36 -5.76 -8.77 7.41
CA CYS A 36 -6.86 -8.28 6.57
C CYS A 36 -6.65 -8.61 5.10
N HIS A 37 -5.43 -8.42 4.60
CA HIS A 37 -5.14 -8.57 3.16
C HIS A 37 -4.65 -9.95 2.77
N MET A 38 -4.48 -10.84 3.71
CA MET A 38 -4.05 -12.24 3.56
C MET A 38 -2.58 -12.38 3.15
N LEU A 39 -2.01 -13.56 3.42
CA LEU A 39 -0.60 -13.81 3.16
C LEU A 39 -0.24 -13.70 1.67
N ASN A 40 -1.16 -14.10 0.80
CA ASN A 40 -0.96 -14.04 -0.65
C ASN A 40 -1.50 -12.77 -1.30
N LEU A 41 -1.81 -11.75 -0.50
CA LEU A 41 -2.33 -10.45 -0.95
C LEU A 41 -3.68 -10.54 -1.68
N SER A 42 -4.42 -11.61 -1.49
CA SER A 42 -5.71 -11.81 -2.18
C SER A 42 -6.86 -10.98 -1.61
N GLY A 43 -6.68 -10.42 -0.42
CA GLY A 43 -7.73 -9.67 0.24
C GLY A 43 -8.82 -10.56 0.83
N ALA A 44 -9.86 -9.93 1.37
CA ALA A 44 -10.97 -10.64 2.00
C ALA A 44 -11.86 -11.31 0.94
N GLU A 45 -12.48 -12.40 1.31
CA GLU A 45 -13.49 -13.03 0.47
C GLU A 45 -14.64 -12.04 0.22
N ASN A 46 -15.11 -11.96 -1.02
CA ASN A 46 -16.15 -11.00 -1.43
C ASN A 46 -15.78 -9.56 -1.08
N TRP A 47 -14.55 -9.17 -1.34
CA TRP A 47 -13.99 -7.88 -0.94
C TRP A 47 -14.75 -6.67 -1.49
N LYS A 48 -15.51 -6.84 -2.55
CA LYS A 48 -16.31 -5.73 -3.12
C LYS A 48 -17.53 -5.38 -2.27
N GLY A 49 -17.89 -6.24 -1.33
CA GLY A 49 -19.00 -6.01 -0.43
C GLY A 49 -18.57 -5.37 0.88
N VAL A 50 -19.44 -5.49 1.89
CA VAL A 50 -19.15 -5.00 3.24
C VAL A 50 -19.24 -6.16 4.22
N ASP A 51 -18.62 -5.99 5.41
CA ASP A 51 -18.67 -6.98 6.48
C ASP A 51 -19.95 -6.82 7.30
N GLU A 52 -20.05 -7.59 8.39
CA GLU A 52 -21.22 -7.59 9.28
C GLU A 52 -21.48 -6.23 9.91
N ASP A 53 -20.44 -5.43 10.10
CA ASP A 53 -20.53 -4.11 10.68
C ASP A 53 -20.79 -3.02 9.66
N GLY A 54 -20.97 -3.38 8.40
CA GLY A 54 -21.16 -2.44 7.30
C GLY A 54 -19.86 -1.79 6.81
N HIS A 55 -18.69 -2.29 7.25
CA HIS A 55 -17.42 -1.77 6.83
C HIS A 55 -16.93 -2.42 5.54
N ARG A 56 -16.25 -1.65 4.72
CA ARG A 56 -15.67 -2.19 3.49
C ARG A 56 -14.57 -3.18 3.81
N LYS A 57 -14.59 -4.29 3.06
CA LYS A 57 -13.60 -5.35 3.25
C LYS A 57 -12.26 -4.99 2.63
N ALA A 58 -11.21 -5.66 3.09
CA ALA A 58 -9.87 -5.45 2.59
C ALA A 58 -9.75 -5.91 1.14
N PRO A 59 -9.37 -5.02 0.20
CA PRO A 59 -9.22 -5.40 -1.19
C PRO A 59 -7.95 -6.20 -1.43
N PRO A 60 -7.88 -6.92 -2.55
CA PRO A 60 -6.64 -7.57 -2.93
C PRO A 60 -5.58 -6.55 -3.31
N LEU A 61 -4.33 -6.86 -2.96
CA LEU A 61 -3.19 -6.00 -3.25
C LEU A 61 -2.24 -6.62 -4.28
N ASN A 62 -2.61 -7.77 -4.84
CA ASN A 62 -1.78 -8.53 -5.77
C ASN A 62 -1.97 -8.16 -7.25
N GLY A 63 -2.59 -7.01 -7.50
CA GLY A 63 -2.84 -6.54 -8.85
C GLY A 63 -4.23 -6.86 -9.39
N THR A 64 -5.02 -7.68 -8.67
CA THR A 64 -6.38 -8.02 -9.10
C THR A 64 -7.44 -7.03 -8.60
N GLY A 65 -7.05 -6.13 -7.68
CA GLY A 65 -7.92 -5.05 -7.21
C GLY A 65 -7.62 -3.75 -7.92
N HIS A 66 -7.76 -2.63 -7.21
CA HIS A 66 -7.62 -1.29 -7.77
C HIS A 66 -6.39 -0.53 -7.27
N THR A 67 -5.50 -1.16 -6.50
CA THR A 67 -4.34 -0.49 -5.91
C THR A 67 -3.46 0.18 -6.97
N TRP A 68 -3.28 -0.47 -8.10
CA TRP A 68 -2.41 0.03 -9.18
C TRP A 68 -2.99 1.24 -9.92
N HIS A 69 -4.23 1.63 -9.62
CA HIS A 69 -4.84 2.85 -10.19
C HIS A 69 -4.42 4.13 -9.45
N HIS A 70 -3.70 4.02 -8.35
CA HIS A 70 -3.29 5.17 -7.52
C HIS A 70 -1.79 5.38 -7.60
N ASP A 71 -1.36 6.65 -7.53
CA ASP A 71 0.06 6.97 -7.50
C ASP A 71 0.69 6.64 -6.14
N ASP A 72 2.01 6.65 -6.07
CA ASP A 72 2.74 6.27 -4.87
C ASP A 72 2.48 7.22 -3.70
N LYS A 73 2.36 8.50 -3.97
CA LYS A 73 2.08 9.48 -2.93
C LYS A 73 0.75 9.16 -2.24
N THR A 74 -0.25 8.82 -3.03
CA THR A 74 -1.58 8.45 -2.52
C THR A 74 -1.51 7.13 -1.74
N LEU A 75 -0.84 6.12 -2.29
CA LEU A 75 -0.69 4.83 -1.61
C LEU A 75 0.07 4.96 -0.30
N HIS A 76 1.13 5.74 -0.29
CA HIS A 76 1.91 6.01 0.91
C HIS A 76 1.02 6.68 1.97
N ALA A 77 0.25 7.69 1.56
CA ALA A 77 -0.63 8.41 2.48
C ALA A 77 -1.73 7.52 3.05
N ILE A 78 -2.29 6.63 2.23
CA ILE A 78 -3.32 5.68 2.69
C ILE A 78 -2.78 4.78 3.80
N ILE A 79 -1.57 4.27 3.64
CA ILE A 79 -0.95 3.42 4.65
C ILE A 79 -0.60 4.22 5.90
N LYS A 80 -0.05 5.41 5.72
CA LYS A 80 0.43 6.23 6.83
C LYS A 80 -0.71 6.78 7.69
N TYR A 81 -1.74 7.29 7.06
CA TYR A 81 -2.82 8.01 7.76
C TYR A 81 -4.10 7.21 7.89
N GLY A 82 -4.30 6.18 7.08
CA GLY A 82 -5.56 5.45 7.00
C GLY A 82 -6.58 6.17 6.13
N LEU A 83 -7.50 5.41 5.56
CA LEU A 83 -8.50 5.97 4.64
C LEU A 83 -9.51 6.88 5.37
N ALA A 84 -9.77 6.61 6.65
CA ALA A 84 -10.75 7.40 7.41
C ALA A 84 -10.36 8.88 7.49
N LYS A 85 -9.07 9.20 7.44
CA LYS A 85 -8.59 10.59 7.47
C LYS A 85 -8.51 11.23 6.08
N LEU A 86 -8.49 10.43 5.03
CA LEU A 86 -8.30 10.91 3.66
C LEU A 86 -9.58 10.97 2.85
N VAL A 87 -10.56 10.15 3.21
CA VAL A 87 -11.81 10.02 2.46
C VAL A 87 -12.98 10.26 3.41
N ASN A 88 -13.82 11.25 3.09
CA ASN A 88 -15.01 11.50 3.86
C ASN A 88 -15.97 10.32 3.74
N ASN A 89 -16.65 9.99 4.84
CA ASN A 89 -17.63 8.90 4.88
C ASN A 89 -17.05 7.53 4.55
N TYR A 90 -15.74 7.35 4.75
CA TYR A 90 -15.13 6.04 4.58
C TYR A 90 -15.67 5.09 5.66
N GLU A 91 -16.22 3.97 5.23
CA GLU A 91 -16.76 2.94 6.10
C GLU A 91 -15.89 1.69 6.06
N GLY A 92 -14.70 1.79 6.61
CA GLY A 92 -13.73 0.70 6.63
C GLY A 92 -12.92 0.67 7.90
N LYS A 93 -12.12 -0.39 8.05
CA LYS A 93 -11.34 -0.65 9.26
C LYS A 93 -9.84 -0.39 9.09
N MET A 94 -9.41 0.04 7.92
CA MET A 94 -8.00 0.29 7.69
C MET A 94 -7.54 1.51 8.46
N ILE A 95 -6.72 1.25 9.49
CA ILE A 95 -6.11 2.32 10.30
C ILE A 95 -4.85 2.82 9.64
N GLY A 96 -4.37 3.98 10.11
CA GLY A 96 -3.06 4.47 9.68
C GLY A 96 -1.94 3.83 10.46
N PHE A 97 -0.80 3.64 9.82
CA PHE A 97 0.37 3.01 10.42
C PHE A 97 1.51 3.99 10.69
N GLY A 98 1.26 5.30 10.57
CA GLY A 98 2.29 6.31 10.72
C GLY A 98 2.98 6.33 12.08
N ASP A 99 2.30 5.90 13.13
CA ASP A 99 2.88 5.79 14.47
C ASP A 99 3.71 4.52 14.66
N LYS A 100 3.53 3.54 13.80
CA LYS A 100 4.13 2.22 13.93
C LYS A 100 5.21 1.96 12.88
N LEU A 101 5.05 2.52 11.69
CA LEU A 101 5.95 2.31 10.57
C LEU A 101 6.59 3.62 10.14
N SER A 102 7.90 3.58 9.87
CA SER A 102 8.60 4.72 9.27
C SER A 102 8.19 4.88 7.81
N ASP A 103 8.46 6.04 7.24
CA ASP A 103 8.21 6.28 5.81
C ASP A 103 8.97 5.27 4.95
N LYS A 104 10.18 4.93 5.34
CA LYS A 104 10.99 3.94 4.62
C LYS A 104 10.38 2.54 4.68
N GLU A 105 9.80 2.17 5.82
CA GLU A 105 9.11 0.89 5.95
C GLU A 105 7.83 0.85 5.10
N ILE A 106 7.10 1.96 5.04
CA ILE A 106 5.91 2.07 4.19
C ILE A 106 6.30 1.93 2.72
N ASP A 107 7.38 2.61 2.29
CA ASP A 107 7.87 2.49 0.92
C ASP A 107 8.31 1.06 0.62
N SER A 108 8.93 0.40 1.58
CA SER A 108 9.35 -0.99 1.40
C SER A 108 8.19 -1.94 1.23
N VAL A 109 7.10 -1.76 2.00
CA VAL A 109 5.93 -2.61 1.85
C VAL A 109 5.25 -2.36 0.51
N LEU A 110 5.28 -1.12 0.00
CA LEU A 110 4.77 -0.83 -1.34
C LEU A 110 5.58 -1.54 -2.42
N ALA A 111 6.90 -1.56 -2.29
CA ALA A 111 7.75 -2.31 -3.22
C ALA A 111 7.42 -3.80 -3.21
N TYR A 112 7.21 -4.36 -2.02
CA TYR A 112 6.80 -5.76 -1.89
C TYR A 112 5.45 -6.02 -2.58
N ILE A 113 4.46 -5.16 -2.33
CA ILE A 113 3.14 -5.27 -2.94
C ILE A 113 3.25 -5.22 -4.47
N LYS A 114 3.99 -4.24 -5.00
CA LYS A 114 4.18 -4.09 -6.44
C LYS A 114 4.86 -5.30 -7.08
N SER A 115 5.66 -6.04 -6.34
CA SER A 115 6.33 -7.23 -6.86
C SER A 115 5.37 -8.34 -7.27
N PHE A 116 4.11 -8.26 -6.84
CA PHE A 116 3.08 -9.23 -7.18
C PHE A 116 2.25 -8.84 -8.42
N TRP A 117 2.44 -7.61 -8.92
CA TRP A 117 1.63 -7.10 -10.03
C TRP A 117 2.13 -7.62 -11.36
N SER A 118 1.22 -7.68 -12.35
CA SER A 118 1.62 -7.94 -13.72
C SER A 118 2.53 -6.81 -14.21
N LYS A 119 3.36 -7.11 -15.20
CA LYS A 119 4.22 -6.10 -15.81
C LYS A 119 3.40 -4.92 -16.32
N GLU A 120 2.26 -5.21 -16.94
CA GLU A 120 1.37 -4.18 -17.48
C GLU A 120 0.86 -3.23 -16.40
N ASN A 121 0.33 -3.78 -15.30
CA ASN A 121 -0.19 -2.98 -14.20
C ASN A 121 0.92 -2.21 -13.49
N TYR A 122 2.07 -2.84 -13.32
CA TYR A 122 3.22 -2.21 -12.69
C TYR A 122 3.69 -1.00 -13.52
N GLU A 123 3.86 -1.17 -14.81
CA GLU A 123 4.30 -0.08 -15.69
C GLU A 123 3.27 1.05 -15.78
N TYR A 124 1.99 0.71 -15.82
CA TYR A 124 0.92 1.70 -15.79
C TYR A 124 1.02 2.56 -14.53
N GLN A 125 1.15 1.91 -13.38
CA GLN A 125 1.20 2.61 -12.10
C GLN A 125 2.44 3.51 -11.98
N LEU A 126 3.59 3.06 -12.49
CA LEU A 126 4.79 3.89 -12.46
C LEU A 126 4.58 5.20 -13.21
N LYS A 127 3.81 5.20 -14.28
CA LYS A 127 3.54 6.41 -15.07
C LYS A 127 2.63 7.40 -14.37
N LEU A 128 1.89 6.98 -13.36
CA LEU A 128 1.03 7.87 -12.58
C LEU A 128 1.84 8.80 -11.67
N ASN A 129 3.09 8.47 -11.44
CA ASN A 129 3.96 9.24 -10.55
C ASN A 129 4.67 10.42 -11.32
#